data_6c28cca8a0c3e722a92f23e5ae8afd4e
#
_entry.id   6c28cca8a0c3e722a92f23e5ae8afd4e
#
_cell.length_a   1.000
_cell.length_b   1.000
_cell.length_c   1.000
_cell.angle_alpha   90.00
_cell.angle_beta   90.00
_cell.angle_gamma   90.00
#
_symmetry.space_group_name_H-M   'P 1'
#
loop_
_entity.id
_entity.type
_entity.pdbx_description
1 polymer ?
#
loop_
_entity_poly.entity_id
_entity_poly.type
_entity_poly.pdbx_seq_one_letter_code
_entity_poly.pdbx_strand_id
1 'polypeptide(L)'
;MKQRTVIAVSTILNPKVLIADEPSSALDVTSQKMVIKMMRELMEKGYIKSMLFITHELPLLYNVTDDIMVMYAGQIVEKGTAKEMVFDPVHPYSHGLMSSILVPEEGTRGHKLTAIPGTPPNLKKPPQGCRFAERCKYARPECRYSAIPEKDLGDGRMYRCLLGQDELKEVYSHE
;
A
#
# COMPACT_ATOMS: atom_id res chain seq x y z
N MET A 1 -18.03 -19.26 -0.22
CA MET A 1 -17.54 -20.63 -0.52
C MET A 1 -16.58 -20.67 -1.73
N LYS A 2 -16.87 -20.02 -2.87
CA LYS A 2 -16.04 -20.08 -4.10
C LYS A 2 -14.54 -19.74 -3.88
N GLN A 3 -14.22 -18.64 -3.19
CA GLN A 3 -12.82 -18.22 -2.97
C GLN A 3 -12.00 -19.22 -2.13
N ARG A 4 -12.58 -19.81 -1.11
CA ARG A 4 -11.91 -20.85 -0.30
C ARG A 4 -11.57 -22.07 -1.15
N THR A 5 -12.44 -22.43 -2.08
CA THR A 5 -12.18 -23.53 -3.04
C THR A 5 -11.04 -23.17 -3.99
N VAL A 6 -11.00 -21.94 -4.52
CA VAL A 6 -9.89 -21.47 -5.37
C VAL A 6 -8.57 -21.51 -4.63
N ILE A 7 -8.51 -21.02 -3.39
CA ILE A 7 -7.30 -21.08 -2.57
C ILE A 7 -6.87 -22.53 -2.32
N ALA A 8 -7.79 -23.42 -1.98
CA ALA A 8 -7.49 -24.85 -1.77
C ALA A 8 -6.90 -25.49 -3.04
N VAL A 9 -7.50 -25.22 -4.21
CA VAL A 9 -6.98 -25.72 -5.49
C VAL A 9 -5.59 -25.15 -5.80
N SER A 10 -5.38 -23.85 -5.55
CA SER A 10 -4.10 -23.18 -5.81
C SER A 10 -2.97 -23.65 -4.89
N THR A 11 -3.30 -24.22 -3.74
CA THR A 11 -2.32 -24.65 -2.73
C THR A 11 -2.11 -26.16 -2.66
N ILE A 12 -2.91 -26.96 -3.37
CA ILE A 12 -2.87 -28.43 -3.29
C ILE A 12 -1.51 -29.05 -3.65
N LEU A 13 -0.73 -28.38 -4.50
CA LEU A 13 0.61 -28.81 -4.91
C LEU A 13 1.74 -28.20 -4.08
N ASN A 14 1.43 -27.60 -2.94
CA ASN A 14 2.38 -26.92 -2.05
C ASN A 14 3.32 -25.94 -2.81
N PRO A 15 2.78 -24.91 -3.45
CA PRO A 15 3.57 -23.95 -4.22
C PRO A 15 4.54 -23.20 -3.30
N LYS A 16 5.75 -22.89 -3.79
CA LYS A 16 6.69 -22.07 -3.03
C LYS A 16 6.21 -20.63 -2.89
N VAL A 17 5.54 -20.10 -3.92
CA VAL A 17 5.02 -18.72 -3.98
C VAL A 17 3.55 -18.77 -4.35
N LEU A 18 2.73 -18.05 -3.59
CA LEU A 18 1.31 -17.82 -3.90
C LEU A 18 1.12 -16.35 -4.28
N ILE A 19 0.50 -16.10 -5.44
CA ILE A 19 0.04 -14.77 -5.83
C ILE A 19 -1.46 -14.69 -5.56
N ALA A 20 -1.86 -13.82 -4.65
CA ALA A 20 -3.24 -13.59 -4.26
C ALA A 20 -3.66 -12.18 -4.72
N ASP A 21 -4.38 -12.13 -5.83
CA ASP A 21 -4.88 -10.89 -6.42
C ASP A 21 -6.34 -10.68 -5.98
N GLU A 22 -6.56 -9.63 -5.19
CA GLU A 22 -7.86 -9.26 -4.60
C GLU A 22 -8.62 -10.44 -3.97
N PRO A 23 -7.98 -11.27 -3.12
CA PRO A 23 -8.58 -12.52 -2.63
C PRO A 23 -9.75 -12.30 -1.68
N SER A 24 -9.91 -11.09 -1.14
CA SER A 24 -11.00 -10.68 -0.24
C SER A 24 -12.09 -9.87 -0.94
N SER A 25 -11.93 -9.52 -2.22
CA SER A 25 -12.90 -8.72 -2.95
C SER A 25 -14.29 -9.38 -2.97
N ALA A 26 -15.34 -8.57 -2.84
CA ALA A 26 -16.75 -9.01 -2.78
C ALA A 26 -17.11 -9.95 -1.61
N LEU A 27 -16.30 -9.98 -0.55
CA LEU A 27 -16.63 -10.67 0.70
C LEU A 27 -17.08 -9.66 1.78
N ASP A 28 -17.97 -10.14 2.65
CA ASP A 28 -18.24 -9.43 3.90
C ASP A 28 -17.03 -9.45 4.84
N VAL A 29 -16.95 -8.50 5.78
CA VAL A 29 -15.81 -8.30 6.68
C VAL A 29 -15.42 -9.57 7.45
N THR A 30 -16.38 -10.38 7.86
CA THR A 30 -16.13 -11.63 8.58
C THR A 30 -15.48 -12.67 7.68
N SER A 31 -16.00 -12.83 6.48
CA SER A 31 -15.44 -13.74 5.46
C SER A 31 -14.05 -13.30 5.00
N GLN A 32 -13.80 -12.00 4.86
CA GLN A 32 -12.46 -11.45 4.58
C GLN A 32 -11.45 -11.86 5.65
N LYS A 33 -11.76 -11.63 6.93
CA LYS A 33 -10.90 -12.03 8.06
C LYS A 33 -10.62 -13.53 8.06
N MET A 34 -11.61 -14.36 7.74
CA MET A 34 -11.44 -15.82 7.65
C MET A 34 -10.50 -16.23 6.52
N VAL A 35 -10.63 -15.63 5.34
CA VAL A 35 -9.74 -15.89 4.19
C VAL A 35 -8.31 -15.52 4.53
N ILE A 36 -8.10 -14.34 5.10
CA ILE A 36 -6.78 -13.86 5.50
C ILE A 36 -6.15 -14.77 6.55
N LYS A 37 -6.90 -15.13 7.59
CA LYS A 37 -6.45 -16.07 8.62
C LYS A 37 -6.02 -17.41 8.00
N MET A 38 -6.82 -17.96 7.09
CA MET A 38 -6.51 -19.20 6.41
C MET A 38 -5.21 -19.09 5.58
N MET A 39 -5.01 -17.99 4.86
CA MET A 39 -3.78 -17.77 4.06
C MET A 39 -2.55 -17.67 4.97
N ARG A 40 -2.66 -16.97 6.10
CA ARG A 40 -1.61 -16.90 7.10
C ARG A 40 -1.28 -18.28 7.69
N GLU A 41 -2.29 -19.08 8.06
CA GLU A 41 -2.10 -20.44 8.56
C GLU A 41 -1.38 -21.34 7.53
N LEU A 42 -1.66 -21.18 6.22
CA LEU A 42 -0.96 -21.92 5.16
C LEU A 42 0.53 -21.58 5.11
N MET A 43 0.91 -20.33 5.35
CA MET A 43 2.30 -19.90 5.45
C MET A 43 2.95 -20.42 6.75
N GLU A 44 2.32 -20.25 7.89
CA GLU A 44 2.82 -20.72 9.19
C GLU A 44 3.05 -22.24 9.23
N LYS A 45 2.19 -23.01 8.57
CA LYS A 45 2.34 -24.47 8.42
C LYS A 45 3.34 -24.88 7.34
N GLY A 46 3.94 -23.93 6.61
CA GLY A 46 4.94 -24.19 5.58
C GLY A 46 4.40 -24.76 4.26
N TYR A 47 3.08 -24.77 4.04
CA TYR A 47 2.50 -25.16 2.75
C TYR A 47 2.85 -24.15 1.64
N ILE A 48 3.05 -22.89 2.00
CA ILE A 48 3.48 -21.79 1.15
C ILE A 48 4.71 -21.15 1.79
N LYS A 49 5.75 -20.86 1.01
CA LYS A 49 6.98 -20.22 1.53
C LYS A 49 6.92 -18.70 1.50
N SER A 50 6.26 -18.14 0.49
CA SER A 50 6.07 -16.70 0.35
C SER A 50 4.77 -16.39 -0.37
N MET A 51 4.21 -15.22 -0.10
CA MET A 51 2.96 -14.77 -0.70
C MET A 51 3.08 -13.34 -1.19
N LEU A 52 2.63 -13.09 -2.42
CA LEU A 52 2.37 -11.75 -2.93
C LEU A 52 0.87 -11.49 -2.81
N PHE A 53 0.51 -10.56 -1.92
CA PHE A 53 -0.87 -10.18 -1.66
C PHE A 53 -1.17 -8.84 -2.31
N ILE A 54 -2.07 -8.79 -3.29
CA ILE A 54 -2.47 -7.57 -3.99
C ILE A 54 -3.86 -7.19 -3.53
N THR A 55 -4.04 -5.97 -3.03
CA THR A 55 -5.33 -5.45 -2.58
C THR A 55 -5.35 -3.93 -2.51
N HIS A 56 -6.53 -3.35 -2.52
CA HIS A 56 -6.78 -1.95 -2.20
C HIS A 56 -7.27 -1.75 -0.75
N GLU A 57 -7.45 -2.83 0.00
CA GLU A 57 -7.93 -2.83 1.39
C GLU A 57 -6.75 -2.75 2.37
N LEU A 58 -6.19 -1.57 2.55
CA LEU A 58 -4.99 -1.33 3.34
C LEU A 58 -5.07 -1.78 4.82
N PRO A 59 -6.22 -1.63 5.54
CA PRO A 59 -6.31 -2.08 6.93
C PRO A 59 -6.04 -3.57 7.13
N LEU A 60 -6.24 -4.36 6.07
CA LEU A 60 -6.00 -5.80 6.13
C LEU A 60 -4.51 -6.14 6.08
N LEU A 61 -3.70 -5.32 5.40
CA LEU A 61 -2.29 -5.59 5.14
C LEU A 61 -1.43 -5.58 6.41
N TYR A 62 -1.68 -4.66 7.33
CA TYR A 62 -0.88 -4.50 8.55
C TYR A 62 -0.71 -5.80 9.36
N ASN A 63 -1.75 -6.63 9.39
CA ASN A 63 -1.75 -7.88 10.17
C ASN A 63 -1.31 -9.11 9.38
N VAL A 64 -0.99 -8.97 8.09
CA VAL A 64 -0.82 -10.12 7.17
C VAL A 64 0.52 -10.10 6.46
N THR A 65 1.11 -8.92 6.28
CA THR A 65 2.32 -8.74 5.47
C THR A 65 3.49 -8.29 6.31
N ASP A 66 4.69 -8.71 5.92
CA ASP A 66 5.94 -8.21 6.48
C ASP A 66 6.30 -6.87 5.84
N ASP A 67 6.23 -6.80 4.50
CA ASP A 67 6.52 -5.63 3.69
C ASP A 67 5.30 -5.18 2.90
N ILE A 68 5.18 -3.87 2.69
CA ILE A 68 4.15 -3.26 1.84
C ILE A 68 4.83 -2.44 0.75
N MET A 69 4.35 -2.60 -0.48
CA MET A 69 4.69 -1.76 -1.62
C MET A 69 3.45 -1.00 -2.09
N VAL A 70 3.50 0.33 -2.03
CA VAL A 70 2.43 1.18 -2.55
C VAL A 70 2.70 1.50 -4.01
N MET A 71 1.72 1.21 -4.86
CA MET A 71 1.77 1.51 -6.29
C MET A 71 0.82 2.63 -6.66
N TYR A 72 1.28 3.54 -7.51
CA TYR A 72 0.43 4.57 -8.11
C TYR A 72 0.70 4.67 -9.61
N ALA A 73 -0.38 4.59 -10.39
CA ALA A 73 -0.31 4.72 -11.84
C ALA A 73 0.78 3.84 -12.51
N GLY A 74 0.96 2.59 -12.03
CA GLY A 74 1.92 1.63 -12.58
C GLY A 74 3.37 1.82 -12.14
N GLN A 75 3.62 2.61 -11.08
CA GLN A 75 4.95 2.73 -10.44
C GLN A 75 4.86 2.43 -8.95
N ILE A 76 5.87 1.76 -8.41
CA ILE A 76 6.08 1.71 -6.97
C ILE A 76 6.51 3.10 -6.52
N VAL A 77 5.74 3.71 -5.63
CA VAL A 77 6.01 5.04 -5.10
C VAL A 77 6.63 5.00 -3.71
N GLU A 78 6.39 3.93 -2.98
CA GLU A 78 6.99 3.69 -1.67
C GLU A 78 6.99 2.19 -1.34
N LYS A 79 8.01 1.76 -0.61
CA LYS A 79 8.16 0.43 -0.05
C LYS A 79 8.75 0.53 1.35
N GLY A 80 8.31 -0.31 2.25
CA GLY A 80 8.83 -0.46 3.61
C GLY A 80 8.13 -1.60 4.35
N THR A 81 8.50 -1.82 5.60
CA THR A 81 7.80 -2.76 6.47
C THR A 81 6.34 -2.33 6.68
N ALA A 82 5.46 -3.27 6.99
CA ALA A 82 4.05 -2.97 7.26
C ALA A 82 3.88 -1.88 8.34
N LYS A 83 4.73 -1.90 9.37
CA LYS A 83 4.73 -0.92 10.45
C LYS A 83 5.10 0.49 9.95
N GLU A 84 6.17 0.62 9.18
CA GLU A 84 6.60 1.91 8.62
C GLU A 84 5.55 2.48 7.67
N MET A 85 5.02 1.64 6.80
CA MET A 85 4.03 2.07 5.82
C MET A 85 2.72 2.55 6.43
N VAL A 86 2.32 2.00 7.58
CA VAL A 86 1.09 2.39 8.27
C VAL A 86 1.30 3.61 9.16
N PHE A 87 2.41 3.67 9.92
CA PHE A 87 2.60 4.68 10.97
C PHE A 87 3.56 5.81 10.60
N ASP A 88 4.41 5.64 9.58
CA ASP A 88 5.39 6.64 9.15
C ASP A 88 5.54 6.66 7.61
N PRO A 89 4.44 6.72 6.83
CA PRO A 89 4.51 6.80 5.38
C PRO A 89 5.20 8.11 4.93
N VAL A 90 6.12 8.00 3.96
CA VAL A 90 6.92 9.13 3.49
C VAL A 90 6.34 9.75 2.22
N HIS A 91 5.96 8.92 1.23
CA HIS A 91 5.45 9.46 -0.03
C HIS A 91 4.07 10.11 0.16
N PRO A 92 3.80 11.30 -0.42
CA PRO A 92 2.52 12.01 -0.24
C PRO A 92 1.26 11.19 -0.58
N TYR A 93 1.36 10.29 -1.54
CA TYR A 93 0.25 9.39 -1.86
C TYR A 93 0.02 8.36 -0.75
N SER A 94 1.09 7.73 -0.26
CA SER A 94 1.00 6.77 0.85
C SER A 94 0.48 7.43 2.12
N HIS A 95 0.99 8.61 2.44
CA HIS A 95 0.53 9.41 3.58
C HIS A 95 -0.97 9.72 3.46
N GLY A 96 -1.44 10.20 2.29
CA GLY A 96 -2.85 10.47 2.06
C GLY A 96 -3.73 9.21 2.11
N LEU A 97 -3.21 8.06 1.64
CA LEU A 97 -3.92 6.78 1.77
C LEU A 97 -4.09 6.36 3.23
N MET A 98 -3.01 6.40 4.02
CA MET A 98 -3.03 6.01 5.43
C MET A 98 -3.90 6.96 6.26
N SER A 99 -3.84 8.27 5.99
CA SER A 99 -4.69 9.27 6.65
C SER A 99 -6.19 9.13 6.31
N SER A 100 -6.53 8.46 5.21
CA SER A 100 -7.93 8.18 4.84
C SER A 100 -8.52 6.93 5.50
N ILE A 101 -7.70 6.17 6.24
CA ILE A 101 -8.11 4.94 6.91
C ILE A 101 -8.36 5.22 8.39
N LEU A 102 -9.51 4.79 8.89
CA LEU A 102 -9.74 4.71 10.33
C LEU A 102 -8.94 3.53 10.89
N VAL A 103 -7.75 3.79 11.43
CA VAL A 103 -7.07 2.81 12.28
C VAL A 103 -7.77 2.88 13.64
N PRO A 104 -8.39 1.79 14.13
CA PRO A 104 -9.07 1.79 15.43
C PRO A 104 -8.01 1.68 16.56
N GLU A 105 -7.24 2.73 16.77
CA GLU A 105 -6.41 2.86 17.96
C GLU A 105 -7.05 3.84 18.95
N GLU A 106 -6.93 3.55 20.25
CA GLU A 106 -7.38 4.43 21.31
C GLU A 106 -6.67 5.78 21.18
N GLY A 107 -7.41 6.83 20.86
CA GLY A 107 -6.88 8.19 20.69
C GLY A 107 -7.21 8.87 19.34
N THR A 108 -7.68 8.13 18.33
CA THR A 108 -7.99 8.68 17.00
C THR A 108 -9.36 9.37 16.88
N ARG A 109 -10.02 9.70 18.00
CA ARG A 109 -11.24 10.50 18.00
C ARG A 109 -10.91 11.95 17.59
N GLY A 110 -11.18 12.28 16.32
CA GLY A 110 -11.07 13.66 15.83
C GLY A 110 -10.27 13.83 14.54
N HIS A 111 -9.61 12.82 14.01
CA HIS A 111 -8.96 12.94 12.70
C HIS A 111 -9.98 13.06 11.58
N LYS A 112 -9.93 14.20 10.89
CA LYS A 112 -10.76 14.49 9.72
C LYS A 112 -10.29 13.60 8.57
N LEU A 113 -11.11 12.67 8.13
CA LEU A 113 -10.81 11.85 6.94
C LEU A 113 -10.62 12.77 5.74
N THR A 114 -9.41 12.82 5.20
CA THR A 114 -9.08 13.65 4.06
C THR A 114 -9.00 12.77 2.82
N ALA A 115 -9.98 12.90 1.92
CA ALA A 115 -9.92 12.20 0.64
C ALA A 115 -8.84 12.79 -0.27
N ILE A 116 -8.11 11.94 -0.98
CA ILE A 116 -7.15 12.39 -1.99
C ILE A 116 -7.92 12.94 -3.20
N PRO A 117 -7.81 14.25 -3.53
CA PRO A 117 -8.60 14.87 -4.58
C PRO A 117 -8.18 14.39 -5.99
N GLY A 118 -9.04 14.68 -6.99
CA GLY A 118 -8.74 14.46 -8.40
C GLY A 118 -8.82 12.99 -8.85
N THR A 119 -8.46 12.75 -10.11
CA THR A 119 -8.50 11.44 -10.77
C THR A 119 -7.10 10.96 -11.13
N PRO A 120 -6.85 9.64 -11.17
CA PRO A 120 -5.59 9.08 -11.65
C PRO A 120 -5.28 9.52 -13.10
N PRO A 121 -3.98 9.64 -13.48
CA PRO A 121 -3.59 10.04 -14.82
C PRO A 121 -3.92 8.96 -15.84
N ASN A 122 -4.02 9.39 -17.11
CA ASN A 122 -4.21 8.45 -18.21
C ASN A 122 -2.93 7.62 -18.45
N LEU A 123 -3.02 6.32 -18.21
CA LEU A 123 -1.88 5.40 -18.34
C LEU A 123 -1.44 5.15 -19.80
N LYS A 124 -2.25 5.50 -20.79
CA LYS A 124 -1.83 5.47 -22.21
C LYS A 124 -0.82 6.58 -22.54
N LYS A 125 -0.83 7.67 -21.75
CA LYS A 125 0.13 8.78 -21.86
C LYS A 125 0.52 9.21 -20.45
N PRO A 126 1.37 8.42 -19.76
CA PRO A 126 1.75 8.73 -18.39
C PRO A 126 2.55 10.04 -18.34
N PRO A 127 2.42 10.83 -17.26
CA PRO A 127 3.26 12.00 -17.05
C PRO A 127 4.76 11.67 -17.11
N GLN A 128 5.58 12.58 -17.63
CA GLN A 128 7.04 12.42 -17.68
C GLN A 128 7.68 12.50 -16.29
N GLY A 129 7.14 13.35 -15.42
CA GLY A 129 7.59 13.51 -14.04
C GLY A 129 6.87 12.59 -13.05
N CYS A 130 6.59 13.11 -11.86
CA CYS A 130 5.83 12.41 -10.84
C CYS A 130 4.39 12.13 -11.32
N ARG A 131 4.01 10.86 -11.36
CA ARG A 131 2.67 10.46 -11.79
C ARG A 131 1.57 10.93 -10.85
N PHE A 132 1.92 11.24 -9.60
CA PHE A 132 1.00 11.77 -8.59
C PHE A 132 0.94 13.31 -8.55
N ALA A 133 1.78 14.03 -9.31
CA ALA A 133 1.94 15.49 -9.21
C ALA A 133 0.62 16.27 -9.35
N GLU A 134 -0.30 15.86 -10.21
CA GLU A 134 -1.59 16.54 -10.42
C GLU A 134 -2.55 16.45 -9.21
N ARG A 135 -2.32 15.51 -8.31
CA ARG A 135 -3.13 15.25 -7.13
C ARG A 135 -2.39 15.54 -5.82
N CYS A 136 -1.09 15.82 -5.93
CA CYS A 136 -0.22 16.06 -4.78
C CYS A 136 -0.34 17.50 -4.32
N LYS A 137 -0.77 17.74 -3.08
CA LYS A 137 -0.87 19.08 -2.51
C LYS A 137 0.49 19.75 -2.24
N TYR A 138 1.57 18.98 -2.28
CA TYR A 138 2.95 19.46 -2.13
C TYR A 138 3.70 19.50 -3.46
N ALA A 139 3.00 19.34 -4.60
CA ALA A 139 3.64 19.33 -5.90
C ALA A 139 4.30 20.67 -6.22
N ARG A 140 5.56 20.59 -6.67
CA ARG A 140 6.32 21.71 -7.22
C ARG A 140 6.27 21.67 -8.75
N PRO A 141 6.57 22.79 -9.45
CA PRO A 141 6.64 22.78 -10.90
C PRO A 141 7.52 21.65 -11.45
N GLU A 142 8.68 21.41 -10.83
CA GLU A 142 9.66 20.41 -11.23
C GLU A 142 9.10 18.98 -11.18
N CYS A 143 8.13 18.71 -10.29
CA CYS A 143 7.49 17.40 -10.19
C CYS A 143 6.81 16.97 -11.49
N ARG A 144 6.48 17.89 -12.39
CA ARG A 144 5.73 17.60 -13.60
C ARG A 144 6.60 17.15 -14.78
N TYR A 145 7.88 17.53 -14.78
CA TYR A 145 8.79 17.29 -15.90
C TYR A 145 10.12 16.66 -15.55
N SER A 146 10.52 16.71 -14.27
CA SER A 146 11.78 16.11 -13.84
C SER A 146 11.64 14.61 -13.59
N ALA A 147 12.69 13.87 -13.89
CA ALA A 147 12.81 12.48 -13.45
C ALA A 147 12.75 12.40 -11.93
N ILE A 148 11.91 11.53 -11.39
CA ILE A 148 11.75 11.36 -9.96
C ILE A 148 12.65 10.24 -9.48
N PRO A 149 13.71 10.55 -8.69
CA PRO A 149 14.61 9.54 -8.20
C PRO A 149 13.93 8.64 -7.17
N GLU A 150 14.39 7.41 -7.12
CA GLU A 150 14.18 6.51 -6.01
C GLU A 150 15.18 6.89 -4.91
N LYS A 151 14.69 7.11 -3.71
CA LYS A 151 15.50 7.43 -2.54
C LYS A 151 15.48 6.25 -1.59
N ASP A 152 16.64 5.70 -1.32
CA ASP A 152 16.84 4.63 -0.35
C ASP A 152 16.90 5.23 1.06
N LEU A 153 16.14 4.64 1.99
CA LEU A 153 16.11 5.01 3.40
C LEU A 153 16.83 3.97 4.29
N GLY A 154 17.44 2.95 3.67
CA GLY A 154 18.04 1.81 4.38
C GLY A 154 17.04 0.67 4.62
N ASP A 155 17.60 -0.49 4.99
CA ASP A 155 16.84 -1.71 5.35
C ASP A 155 15.77 -2.14 4.32
N GLY A 156 16.00 -1.81 3.03
CA GLY A 156 15.09 -2.11 1.93
C GLY A 156 13.88 -1.18 1.84
N ARG A 157 13.83 -0.11 2.65
CA ARG A 157 12.83 0.95 2.59
C ARG A 157 13.19 1.96 1.51
N MET A 158 12.24 2.34 0.68
CA MET A 158 12.44 3.34 -0.38
C MET A 158 11.19 4.16 -0.66
N TYR A 159 11.38 5.36 -1.18
CA TYR A 159 10.29 6.18 -1.71
C TYR A 159 10.73 6.96 -2.96
N ARG A 160 9.77 7.38 -3.76
CA ARG A 160 9.99 8.05 -5.04
C ARG A 160 9.38 9.45 -5.02
N CYS A 161 10.15 10.43 -4.55
CA CYS A 161 9.74 11.84 -4.46
C CYS A 161 10.93 12.78 -4.63
N LEU A 162 10.71 14.00 -5.17
CA LEU A 162 11.73 15.04 -5.22
C LEU A 162 12.02 15.62 -3.82
N LEU A 163 10.99 15.75 -2.99
CA LEU A 163 11.11 16.27 -1.62
C LEU A 163 11.89 15.30 -0.73
N GLY A 164 12.66 15.84 0.21
CA GLY A 164 13.35 15.07 1.24
C GLY A 164 12.38 14.50 2.28
N GLN A 165 12.81 13.44 2.99
CA GLN A 165 11.99 12.84 4.05
C GLN A 165 11.69 13.84 5.17
N ASP A 166 12.71 14.60 5.61
CA ASP A 166 12.55 15.58 6.69
C ASP A 166 11.61 16.71 6.28
N GLU A 167 11.74 17.20 5.04
CA GLU A 167 10.85 18.20 4.46
C GLU A 167 9.39 17.70 4.40
N LEU A 168 9.19 16.44 4.03
CA LEU A 168 7.84 15.83 4.00
C LEU A 168 7.28 15.68 5.42
N LYS A 169 8.08 15.25 6.40
CA LYS A 169 7.67 15.16 7.80
C LYS A 169 7.28 16.52 8.38
N GLU A 170 8.03 17.56 8.04
CA GLU A 170 7.70 18.94 8.46
C GLU A 170 6.33 19.37 7.92
N VAL A 171 6.06 19.18 6.62
CA VAL A 171 4.76 19.59 6.05
C VAL A 171 3.60 18.73 6.55
N TYR A 172 3.81 17.46 6.91
CA TYR A 172 2.77 16.62 7.50
C TYR A 172 2.44 17.00 8.95
N SER A 173 3.42 17.52 9.71
CA SER A 173 3.20 17.96 11.09
C SER A 173 2.32 19.21 11.21
N HIS A 174 2.11 19.92 10.10
CA HIS A 174 1.27 21.13 10.03
C HIS A 174 -0.17 20.85 9.52
N GLU A 175 -0.56 19.58 9.32
CA GLU A 175 -1.90 19.15 8.91
C GLU A 175 -2.78 18.77 10.11
#